data_e8df659ee77ae57590bf136682b25506
#
_entry.id   e8df659ee77ae57590bf136682b25506
#
_cell.length_a   1.000
_cell.length_b   1.000
_cell.length_c   1.000
_cell.angle_alpha   90.00
_cell.angle_beta   90.00
_cell.angle_gamma   90.00
#
_symmetry.space_group_name_H-M   'P 1'
#
loop_
_entity.id
_entity.type
_entity.pdbx_description
1 polymer ?
#
loop_
_entity_poly.entity_id
_entity_poly.type
_entity_poly.pdbx_seq_one_letter_code
_entity_poly.pdbx_strand_id
1 'polypeptide(L)'
;MAVLVHLMKQLKRPAMNHNYILFTGAPGSKWSSVVKNIYWSDDIDHSDYTEERMYWHDADTPGTKQLMHIGAYWDPGMEFGLHQWDEPFTGTGKRIIKSHTFAHEIYRLKDLGHPIVMVYRNDYECLEWWKLCGEFSITYPNYQHFKDLTKMFEHIQAENKDIMQFLNNNKQRVTKVLNNVDLCRLLDIKFPNANELHDYNQKDITVYVYK
;
A
#
# COMPACT_ATOMS: atom_id res chain seq x y z
N MET A 1 25.82 11.91 -33.25
CA MET A 1 24.45 11.40 -33.41
C MET A 1 24.31 9.89 -33.17
N ALA A 2 25.27 9.04 -33.55
CA ALA A 2 25.21 7.59 -33.35
C ALA A 2 25.28 7.12 -31.88
N VAL A 3 25.97 7.84 -30.99
CA VAL A 3 26.14 7.47 -29.58
C VAL A 3 24.83 7.67 -28.79
N LEU A 4 24.04 8.70 -29.11
CA LEU A 4 22.76 8.98 -28.46
C LEU A 4 21.70 7.92 -28.80
N VAL A 5 21.74 7.38 -30.01
CA VAL A 5 20.83 6.31 -30.46
C VAL A 5 21.18 4.96 -29.81
N HIS A 6 22.45 4.76 -29.46
CA HIS A 6 22.89 3.52 -28.77
C HIS A 6 22.48 3.54 -27.28
N LEU A 7 22.54 4.69 -26.60
CA LEU A 7 22.05 4.82 -25.22
C LEU A 7 20.52 4.70 -25.11
N MET A 8 19.77 5.11 -26.12
CA MET A 8 18.30 4.95 -26.12
C MET A 8 17.85 3.49 -26.40
N LYS A 9 18.70 2.65 -26.98
CA LYS A 9 18.40 1.21 -27.19
C LYS A 9 18.62 0.35 -25.94
N GLN A 10 19.31 0.84 -24.92
CA GLN A 10 19.54 0.10 -23.66
C GLN A 10 18.43 0.30 -22.61
N LEU A 11 17.47 1.19 -22.85
CA LEU A 11 16.28 1.32 -22.04
C LEU A 11 15.11 0.44 -22.57
N LYS A 12 15.39 -0.78 -23.00
CA LYS A 12 14.34 -1.81 -22.96
C LYS A 12 14.08 -2.06 -21.48
N ARG A 13 12.97 -1.45 -20.98
CA ARG A 13 12.41 -1.84 -19.69
C ARG A 13 12.36 -3.36 -19.69
N PRO A 14 12.94 -4.06 -18.69
CA PRO A 14 12.65 -5.48 -18.54
C PRO A 14 11.13 -5.57 -18.53
N ALA A 15 10.57 -6.45 -19.36
CA ALA A 15 9.15 -6.73 -19.33
C ALA A 15 8.87 -7.21 -17.91
N MET A 16 8.15 -6.39 -17.12
CA MET A 16 7.66 -6.81 -15.81
C MET A 16 6.61 -7.89 -16.10
N ASN A 17 7.01 -9.14 -15.98
CA ASN A 17 6.17 -10.31 -16.30
C ASN A 17 5.18 -10.63 -15.18
N HIS A 18 5.18 -9.86 -14.08
CA HIS A 18 4.35 -10.14 -12.93
C HIS A 18 3.15 -9.18 -12.86
N ASN A 19 2.01 -9.74 -12.46
CA ASN A 19 0.82 -8.95 -12.19
C ASN A 19 0.93 -8.37 -10.77
N TYR A 20 1.15 -7.08 -10.69
CA TYR A 20 1.16 -6.38 -9.41
C TYR A 20 -0.23 -5.87 -9.04
N ILE A 21 -0.46 -5.79 -7.73
CA ILE A 21 -1.52 -5.00 -7.13
C ILE A 21 -0.82 -3.95 -6.28
N LEU A 22 -0.97 -2.67 -6.65
CA LEU A 22 -0.29 -1.57 -5.99
C LEU A 22 -1.20 -0.99 -4.92
N PHE A 23 -0.67 -0.80 -3.71
CA PHE A 23 -1.43 -0.24 -2.59
C PHE A 23 -0.80 1.05 -2.10
N THR A 24 -1.64 2.04 -1.83
CA THR A 24 -1.24 3.27 -1.15
C THR A 24 -2.34 3.84 -0.27
N GLY A 25 -1.94 4.69 0.65
CA GLY A 25 -2.79 5.46 1.55
C GLY A 25 -1.90 6.21 2.54
N ALA A 26 -2.32 7.37 3.00
CA ALA A 26 -1.54 8.16 3.94
C ALA A 26 -1.27 7.38 5.25
N PRO A 27 -0.19 7.70 5.99
CA PRO A 27 0.05 7.12 7.32
C PRO A 27 -1.20 7.25 8.19
N GLY A 28 -1.61 6.17 8.84
CA GLY A 28 -2.84 6.13 9.65
C GLY A 28 -4.15 5.96 8.88
N SER A 29 -4.13 5.85 7.54
CA SER A 29 -5.34 5.59 6.74
C SER A 29 -5.84 4.15 6.81
N LYS A 30 -5.17 3.28 7.55
CA LYS A 30 -5.49 1.83 7.67
C LYS A 30 -5.31 1.02 6.38
N TRP A 31 -4.55 1.53 5.42
CA TRP A 31 -4.34 0.82 4.15
C TRP A 31 -3.71 -0.57 4.33
N SER A 32 -2.83 -0.75 5.31
CA SER A 32 -2.27 -2.06 5.67
C SER A 32 -3.34 -3.05 6.11
N SER A 33 -4.40 -2.58 6.78
CA SER A 33 -5.54 -3.41 7.18
C SER A 33 -6.33 -3.89 5.96
N VAL A 34 -6.47 -3.05 4.95
CA VAL A 34 -7.09 -3.44 3.68
C VAL A 34 -6.27 -4.52 2.97
N VAL A 35 -4.94 -4.35 2.93
CA VAL A 35 -4.02 -5.38 2.39
C VAL A 35 -4.20 -6.71 3.11
N LYS A 36 -4.25 -6.72 4.45
CA LYS A 36 -4.41 -7.94 5.26
C LYS A 36 -5.63 -8.77 4.86
N ASN A 37 -6.74 -8.10 4.51
CA ASN A 37 -7.97 -8.78 4.15
C ASN A 37 -7.96 -9.51 2.82
N ILE A 38 -6.98 -9.26 1.97
CA ILE A 38 -6.83 -9.92 0.68
C ILE A 38 -5.53 -10.68 0.52
N TYR A 39 -4.58 -10.45 1.42
CA TYR A 39 -3.23 -11.03 1.33
C TYR A 39 -3.25 -12.56 1.23
N TRP A 40 -4.13 -13.22 1.98
CA TRP A 40 -4.22 -14.67 2.03
C TRP A 40 -5.10 -15.30 0.93
N SER A 41 -5.41 -14.54 -0.12
CA SER A 41 -6.04 -15.12 -1.31
C SER A 41 -5.09 -16.10 -2.01
N ASP A 42 -5.61 -17.24 -2.47
CA ASP A 42 -4.84 -18.25 -3.23
C ASP A 42 -4.18 -17.69 -4.50
N ASP A 43 -4.67 -16.54 -5.00
CA ASP A 43 -4.15 -15.91 -6.22
C ASP A 43 -3.00 -14.94 -5.94
N ILE A 44 -2.63 -14.74 -4.67
CA ILE A 44 -1.54 -13.86 -4.24
C ILE A 44 -0.26 -14.67 -4.00
N ASP A 45 0.87 -14.12 -4.41
CA ASP A 45 2.19 -14.66 -4.09
C ASP A 45 2.57 -14.26 -2.66
N HIS A 46 2.61 -15.25 -1.76
CA HIS A 46 2.93 -15.08 -0.34
C HIS A 46 4.41 -15.31 -0.02
N SER A 47 5.26 -15.50 -1.02
CA SER A 47 6.65 -15.86 -0.79
C SER A 47 7.49 -14.72 -0.17
N ASP A 48 6.93 -13.51 -0.13
CA ASP A 48 7.51 -12.37 0.60
C ASP A 48 7.22 -12.38 2.12
N TYR A 49 6.41 -13.35 2.58
CA TYR A 49 6.04 -13.44 3.99
C TYR A 49 7.24 -13.81 4.88
N THR A 50 7.34 -13.14 6.01
CA THR A 50 8.26 -13.49 7.09
C THR A 50 7.68 -13.10 8.46
N GLU A 51 7.81 -14.01 9.43
CA GLU A 51 7.37 -13.74 10.81
C GLU A 51 8.12 -12.60 11.47
N GLU A 52 9.36 -12.35 11.08
CA GLU A 52 10.18 -11.24 11.59
C GLU A 52 9.58 -9.86 11.27
N ARG A 53 8.68 -9.78 10.32
CA ARG A 53 7.98 -8.56 9.91
C ARG A 53 6.61 -8.39 10.56
N MET A 54 6.23 -9.29 11.45
CA MET A 54 5.00 -9.12 12.23
C MET A 54 5.18 -7.94 13.19
N TYR A 55 4.21 -7.04 13.14
CA TYR A 55 4.24 -5.83 13.94
C TYR A 55 2.97 -5.72 14.78
N TRP A 56 3.16 -5.55 16.08
CA TRP A 56 2.09 -5.50 17.06
C TRP A 56 2.09 -4.14 17.76
N HIS A 57 0.92 -3.51 17.83
CA HIS A 57 0.69 -2.32 18.65
C HIS A 57 -0.16 -2.66 19.88
N ASP A 58 0.03 -1.91 20.92
CA ASP A 58 -0.91 -1.92 22.02
C ASP A 58 -2.24 -1.32 21.54
N ALA A 59 -3.34 -2.02 21.83
CA ALA A 59 -4.66 -1.49 21.60
C ALA A 59 -5.01 -0.43 22.64
N ASP A 60 -6.19 0.21 22.51
CA ASP A 60 -6.70 1.23 23.43
C ASP A 60 -6.73 0.78 24.91
N THR A 61 -6.71 -0.53 25.17
CA THR A 61 -6.62 -1.11 26.50
C THR A 61 -5.20 -1.58 26.74
N PRO A 62 -4.48 -1.08 27.77
CA PRO A 62 -3.14 -1.51 28.11
C PRO A 62 -3.04 -3.04 28.25
N GLY A 63 -2.03 -3.63 27.63
CA GLY A 63 -1.78 -5.06 27.64
C GLY A 63 -2.53 -5.86 26.56
N THR A 64 -3.38 -5.24 25.75
CA THR A 64 -3.93 -5.85 24.54
C THR A 64 -3.10 -5.41 23.34
N LYS A 65 -2.81 -6.36 22.43
CA LYS A 65 -2.04 -6.09 21.22
C LYS A 65 -2.89 -6.32 19.97
N GLN A 66 -2.80 -5.41 19.04
CA GLN A 66 -3.38 -5.56 17.72
C GLN A 66 -2.29 -5.85 16.69
N LEU A 67 -2.53 -6.86 15.87
CA LEU A 67 -1.65 -7.16 14.74
C LEU A 67 -1.85 -6.10 13.65
N MET A 68 -0.82 -5.29 13.42
CA MET A 68 -0.83 -4.22 12.40
C MET A 68 -0.31 -4.71 11.06
N HIS A 69 0.71 -5.58 11.07
CA HIS A 69 1.27 -6.21 9.88
C HIS A 69 1.18 -7.72 9.98
N ILE A 70 0.95 -8.38 8.87
CA ILE A 70 0.79 -9.84 8.77
C ILE A 70 2.08 -10.57 8.45
N GLY A 71 3.21 -9.91 8.58
CA GLY A 71 4.50 -10.47 8.22
C GLY A 71 4.84 -10.38 6.73
N ALA A 72 3.98 -9.80 5.90
CA ALA A 72 4.36 -9.48 4.54
C ALA A 72 5.62 -8.61 4.54
N TYR A 73 6.62 -9.08 3.83
CA TYR A 73 7.96 -8.47 3.89
C TYR A 73 8.00 -7.14 3.14
N TRP A 74 7.41 -7.11 1.94
CA TRP A 74 7.77 -6.12 0.97
C TRP A 74 6.93 -4.85 1.07
N ASP A 75 7.58 -3.82 1.53
CA ASP A 75 7.11 -2.45 1.48
C ASP A 75 8.27 -1.62 0.89
N PRO A 76 8.39 -1.56 -0.44
CA PRO A 76 9.55 -0.95 -1.08
C PRO A 76 9.72 0.52 -0.76
N GLY A 77 8.67 1.16 -0.24
CA GLY A 77 8.77 2.54 0.20
C GLY A 77 9.37 3.46 -0.85
N MET A 78 10.11 4.40 -0.37
CA MET A 78 10.64 5.52 -1.15
C MET A 78 12.00 5.24 -1.77
N GLU A 79 12.75 4.31 -1.22
CA GLU A 79 14.15 4.09 -1.56
C GLU A 79 14.40 3.07 -2.68
N PHE A 80 13.36 2.32 -3.07
CA PHE A 80 13.53 1.24 -4.03
C PHE A 80 13.06 1.59 -5.43
N GLY A 81 13.85 1.22 -6.41
CA GLY A 81 13.46 1.29 -7.81
C GLY A 81 12.52 0.17 -8.22
N LEU A 82 11.75 0.37 -9.28
CA LEU A 82 10.79 -0.62 -9.79
C LEU A 82 11.42 -1.99 -10.09
N HIS A 83 12.72 -2.03 -10.44
CA HIS A 83 13.44 -3.28 -10.74
C HIS A 83 13.68 -4.16 -9.50
N GLN A 84 13.53 -3.61 -8.28
CA GLN A 84 13.74 -4.31 -7.02
C GLN A 84 12.44 -4.92 -6.46
N TRP A 85 11.31 -4.66 -7.09
CA TRP A 85 10.02 -5.12 -6.57
C TRP A 85 9.86 -6.64 -6.58
N ASP A 86 10.61 -7.33 -7.41
CA ASP A 86 10.53 -8.79 -7.53
C ASP A 86 11.49 -9.53 -6.61
N GLU A 87 12.48 -8.85 -6.05
CA GLU A 87 13.55 -9.47 -5.28
C GLU A 87 13.08 -10.37 -4.12
N PRO A 88 12.06 -10.00 -3.32
CA PRO A 88 11.63 -10.84 -2.22
C PRO A 88 10.72 -12.00 -2.63
N PHE A 89 10.24 -12.01 -3.88
CA PHE A 89 9.27 -13.00 -4.33
C PHE A 89 9.94 -14.16 -5.06
N THR A 90 9.62 -15.37 -4.64
CA THR A 90 10.08 -16.63 -5.25
C THR A 90 8.93 -17.50 -5.74
N GLY A 91 7.70 -17.13 -5.41
CA GLY A 91 6.49 -17.87 -5.76
C GLY A 91 5.83 -17.37 -7.04
N THR A 92 4.61 -17.82 -7.24
CA THR A 92 3.75 -17.47 -8.37
C THR A 92 2.47 -16.81 -7.86
N GLY A 93 1.81 -16.04 -8.69
CA GLY A 93 0.59 -15.32 -8.34
C GLY A 93 0.74 -13.82 -8.54
N LYS A 94 -0.28 -13.09 -8.09
CA LYS A 94 -0.23 -11.63 -8.08
C LYS A 94 0.59 -11.15 -6.89
N ARG A 95 1.42 -10.14 -7.09
CA ARG A 95 2.30 -9.59 -6.05
C ARG A 95 1.72 -8.30 -5.51
N ILE A 96 1.57 -8.22 -4.21
CA ILE A 96 1.14 -6.98 -3.55
C ILE A 96 2.38 -6.13 -3.27
N ILE A 97 2.42 -4.96 -3.88
CA ILE A 97 3.45 -3.95 -3.64
C ILE A 97 2.79 -2.75 -2.98
N LYS A 98 3.24 -2.37 -1.82
CA LYS A 98 2.56 -1.38 -0.97
C LYS A 98 3.52 -0.32 -0.45
N SER A 99 3.12 0.94 -0.52
CA SER A 99 3.81 2.04 0.14
C SER A 99 2.88 3.24 0.30
N HIS A 100 2.97 3.94 1.44
CA HIS A 100 2.27 5.21 1.59
C HIS A 100 2.80 6.27 0.61
N THR A 101 4.08 6.30 0.34
CA THR A 101 4.71 7.28 -0.57
C THR A 101 4.32 7.12 -2.03
N PHE A 102 3.70 6.00 -2.40
CA PHE A 102 3.13 5.85 -3.72
C PHE A 102 2.06 6.90 -4.04
N ALA A 103 1.47 7.53 -3.04
CA ALA A 103 0.55 8.64 -3.23
C ALA A 103 1.19 9.77 -4.06
N HIS A 104 2.44 10.11 -3.79
CA HIS A 104 3.18 11.16 -4.52
C HIS A 104 3.55 10.75 -5.96
N GLU A 105 3.66 9.45 -6.22
CA GLU A 105 4.06 8.91 -7.53
C GLU A 105 2.90 8.28 -8.30
N ILE A 106 1.66 8.49 -7.87
CA ILE A 106 0.50 7.76 -8.35
C ILE A 106 0.27 7.88 -9.86
N TYR A 107 0.63 9.00 -10.48
CA TYR A 107 0.54 9.17 -11.92
C TYR A 107 1.59 8.33 -12.67
N ARG A 108 2.78 8.16 -12.09
CA ARG A 108 3.80 7.27 -12.63
C ARG A 108 3.39 5.81 -12.49
N LEU A 109 2.80 5.44 -11.34
CA LEU A 109 2.29 4.09 -11.10
C LEU A 109 1.16 3.72 -12.06
N LYS A 110 0.28 4.67 -12.38
CA LYS A 110 -0.77 4.51 -13.38
C LYS A 110 -0.22 4.04 -14.74
N ASP A 111 0.93 4.59 -15.15
CA ASP A 111 1.54 4.27 -16.44
C ASP A 111 2.14 2.85 -16.50
N LEU A 112 2.24 2.16 -15.37
CA LEU A 112 2.64 0.75 -15.31
C LEU A 112 1.53 -0.20 -15.75
N GLY A 113 0.26 0.26 -15.75
CA GLY A 113 -0.88 -0.54 -16.21
C GLY A 113 -1.38 -1.59 -15.22
N HIS A 114 -0.98 -1.50 -13.94
CA HIS A 114 -1.45 -2.38 -12.87
C HIS A 114 -2.57 -1.72 -12.05
N PRO A 115 -3.46 -2.51 -11.43
CA PRO A 115 -4.48 -1.96 -10.52
C PRO A 115 -3.81 -1.22 -9.36
N ILE A 116 -4.35 -0.05 -9.02
CA ILE A 116 -3.92 0.74 -7.86
C ILE A 116 -5.07 0.80 -6.87
N VAL A 117 -4.85 0.30 -5.67
CA VAL A 117 -5.77 0.40 -4.54
C VAL A 117 -5.36 1.58 -3.68
N MET A 118 -6.26 2.52 -3.53
CA MET A 118 -6.05 3.74 -2.75
C MET A 118 -6.99 3.73 -1.54
N VAL A 119 -6.43 3.93 -0.36
CA VAL A 119 -7.22 4.03 0.88
C VAL A 119 -7.17 5.46 1.36
N TYR A 120 -8.33 6.09 1.38
CA TYR A 120 -8.51 7.44 1.89
C TYR A 120 -9.18 7.43 3.26
N ARG A 121 -8.69 8.25 4.14
CA ARG A 121 -9.25 8.56 5.44
C ARG A 121 -9.02 10.03 5.76
N ASN A 122 -9.90 10.65 6.54
CA ASN A 122 -9.74 12.05 6.96
C ASN A 122 -8.37 12.28 7.63
N ASP A 123 -7.75 13.43 7.37
CA ASP A 123 -6.39 13.73 7.82
C ASP A 123 -6.23 13.66 9.35
N TYR A 124 -7.20 14.20 10.10
CA TYR A 124 -7.19 14.15 11.57
C TYR A 124 -7.36 12.72 12.10
N GLU A 125 -8.23 11.93 11.47
CA GLU A 125 -8.42 10.53 11.83
C GLU A 125 -7.19 9.69 11.49
N CYS A 126 -6.48 10.03 10.42
CA CYS A 126 -5.18 9.43 10.10
C CYS A 126 -4.17 9.74 11.20
N LEU A 127 -4.04 11.00 11.62
CA LEU A 127 -3.10 11.41 12.65
C LEU A 127 -3.41 10.76 13.99
N GLU A 128 -4.68 10.74 14.41
CA GLU A 128 -5.09 10.08 15.66
C GLU A 128 -4.79 8.59 15.65
N TRP A 129 -5.06 7.91 14.53
CA TRP A 129 -4.70 6.49 14.39
C TRP A 129 -3.19 6.27 14.41
N TRP A 130 -2.42 7.15 13.77
CA TRP A 130 -0.97 7.12 13.82
C TRP A 130 -0.44 7.20 15.27
N LYS A 131 -0.99 8.12 16.06
CA LYS A 131 -0.65 8.26 17.49
C LYS A 131 -0.98 6.99 18.29
N LEU A 132 -2.19 6.45 18.11
CA LEU A 132 -2.63 5.22 18.76
C LEU A 132 -1.76 4.01 18.39
N CYS A 133 -1.25 3.97 17.18
CA CYS A 133 -0.34 2.92 16.71
C CYS A 133 1.10 3.04 17.25
N GLY A 134 1.36 3.94 18.20
CA GLY A 134 2.66 4.07 18.85
C GLY A 134 3.61 5.00 18.13
N GLU A 135 3.10 5.82 17.25
CA GLU A 135 3.79 6.93 16.56
C GLU A 135 5.31 6.71 16.37
N PHE A 136 6.12 7.36 17.20
CA PHE A 136 7.58 7.39 17.11
C PHE A 136 8.29 6.09 17.50
N SER A 137 7.59 5.07 17.95
CA SER A 137 8.16 3.74 18.17
C SER A 137 8.45 3.00 16.86
N ILE A 138 7.86 3.47 15.77
CA ILE A 138 8.17 2.97 14.42
C ILE A 138 9.46 3.65 13.96
N THR A 139 10.57 2.96 14.11
CA THR A 139 11.88 3.47 13.73
C THR A 139 12.12 3.31 12.22
N TYR A 140 11.73 4.31 11.48
CA TYR A 140 12.27 4.54 10.15
C TYR A 140 13.29 5.68 10.25
N PRO A 141 14.57 5.39 10.39
CA PRO A 141 15.58 6.36 10.85
C PRO A 141 15.77 7.56 9.92
N ASN A 142 15.36 7.44 8.66
CA ASN A 142 15.65 8.44 7.64
C ASN A 142 14.54 9.46 7.40
N TYR A 143 13.37 9.31 8.05
CA TYR A 143 12.22 10.18 7.80
C TYR A 143 11.95 11.14 8.95
N GLN A 144 12.17 12.42 8.71
CA GLN A 144 11.99 13.46 9.73
C GLN A 144 10.53 13.63 10.17
N HIS A 145 9.58 13.36 9.27
CA HIS A 145 8.15 13.45 9.59
C HIS A 145 7.71 12.40 10.62
N PHE A 146 8.42 11.28 10.78
CA PHE A 146 8.14 10.32 11.84
C PHE A 146 8.53 10.81 13.25
N LYS A 147 9.27 11.91 13.34
CA LYS A 147 9.80 12.45 14.61
C LYS A 147 9.05 13.70 15.09
N ASP A 148 8.08 14.17 14.34
CA ASP A 148 7.38 15.43 14.61
C ASP A 148 5.94 15.34 14.14
N LEU A 149 4.99 15.50 15.08
CA LEU A 149 3.55 15.38 14.78
C LEU A 149 3.07 16.42 13.76
N THR A 150 3.62 17.62 13.79
CA THR A 150 3.26 18.66 12.81
C THR A 150 3.69 18.24 11.41
N LYS A 151 4.92 17.78 11.27
CA LYS A 151 5.44 17.28 10.00
C LYS A 151 4.72 16.02 9.53
N MET A 152 4.34 15.13 10.45
CA MET A 152 3.51 13.98 10.11
C MET A 152 2.15 14.41 9.60
N PHE A 153 1.52 15.39 10.22
CA PHE A 153 0.23 15.88 9.75
C PHE A 153 0.31 16.53 8.38
N GLU A 154 1.32 17.37 8.14
CA GLU A 154 1.61 17.96 6.83
C GLU A 154 1.84 16.87 5.76
N HIS A 155 2.54 15.80 6.12
CA HIS A 155 2.79 14.66 5.23
C HIS A 155 1.50 13.90 4.90
N ILE A 156 0.67 13.61 5.90
CA ILE A 156 -0.65 13.00 5.72
C ILE A 156 -1.51 13.84 4.78
N GLN A 157 -1.56 15.16 5.00
CA GLN A 157 -2.32 16.08 4.15
C GLN A 157 -1.81 16.09 2.71
N ALA A 158 -0.50 16.07 2.51
CA ALA A 158 0.10 16.06 1.18
C ALA A 158 -0.27 14.77 0.42
N GLU A 159 -0.14 13.61 1.06
CA GLU A 159 -0.48 12.33 0.42
C GLU A 159 -1.98 12.19 0.13
N ASN A 160 -2.83 12.55 1.07
CA ASN A 160 -4.28 12.55 0.86
C ASN A 160 -4.70 13.51 -0.25
N LYS A 161 -4.07 14.68 -0.34
CA LYS A 161 -4.29 15.64 -1.44
C LYS A 161 -3.95 15.03 -2.78
N ASP A 162 -2.79 14.35 -2.90
CA ASP A 162 -2.37 13.71 -4.14
C ASP A 162 -3.32 12.60 -4.55
N ILE A 163 -3.75 11.76 -3.61
CA ILE A 163 -4.78 10.73 -3.83
C ILE A 163 -6.08 11.37 -4.33
N MET A 164 -6.60 12.38 -3.64
CA MET A 164 -7.86 13.03 -4.02
C MET A 164 -7.78 13.73 -5.37
N GLN A 165 -6.66 14.34 -5.69
CA GLN A 165 -6.42 14.94 -7.00
C GLN A 165 -6.42 13.87 -8.10
N PHE A 166 -5.75 12.74 -7.86
CA PHE A 166 -5.74 11.62 -8.79
C PHE A 166 -7.14 11.06 -9.03
N LEU A 167 -7.92 10.82 -7.96
CA LEU A 167 -9.29 10.34 -8.03
C LEU A 167 -10.18 11.29 -8.87
N ASN A 168 -10.06 12.59 -8.63
CA ASN A 168 -10.82 13.60 -9.36
C ASN A 168 -10.48 13.63 -10.87
N ASN A 169 -9.22 13.45 -11.21
CA ASN A 169 -8.76 13.48 -12.60
C ASN A 169 -9.03 12.17 -13.36
N ASN A 170 -9.34 11.09 -12.66
CA ASN A 170 -9.50 9.75 -13.25
C ASN A 170 -10.85 9.10 -12.92
N LYS A 171 -11.88 9.88 -12.64
CA LYS A 171 -13.22 9.40 -12.18
C LYS A 171 -13.81 8.25 -13.01
N GLN A 172 -13.57 8.23 -14.31
CA GLN A 172 -14.13 7.20 -15.20
C GLN A 172 -13.46 5.82 -15.06
N ARG A 173 -12.25 5.79 -14.49
CA ARG A 173 -11.44 4.57 -14.29
C ARG A 173 -11.29 4.19 -12.83
N VAL A 174 -11.89 4.94 -11.93
CA VAL A 174 -11.86 4.71 -10.50
C VAL A 174 -13.19 4.16 -10.03
N THR A 175 -13.14 3.06 -9.29
CA THR A 175 -14.31 2.46 -8.66
C THR A 175 -14.18 2.55 -7.14
N LYS A 176 -15.20 3.10 -6.48
CA LYS A 176 -15.31 3.03 -5.02
C LYS A 176 -15.70 1.61 -4.61
N VAL A 177 -14.95 1.05 -3.68
CA VAL A 177 -15.17 -0.29 -3.15
C VAL A 177 -16.18 -0.23 -1.99
N LEU A 178 -17.13 -1.14 -1.98
CA LEU A 178 -18.16 -1.20 -0.93
C LEU A 178 -17.80 -2.18 0.19
N ASN A 179 -17.08 -3.25 -0.13
CA ASN A 179 -16.70 -4.29 0.82
C ASN A 179 -15.54 -5.14 0.25
N ASN A 180 -15.00 -6.06 1.04
CA ASN A 180 -13.86 -6.90 0.63
C ASN A 180 -14.18 -7.84 -0.54
N VAL A 181 -15.41 -8.30 -0.68
CA VAL A 181 -15.81 -9.15 -1.82
C VAL A 181 -15.73 -8.35 -3.11
N ASP A 182 -16.20 -7.09 -3.09
CA ASP A 182 -16.08 -6.18 -4.23
C ASP A 182 -14.62 -5.88 -4.55
N LEU A 183 -13.78 -5.70 -3.53
CA LEU A 183 -12.35 -5.48 -3.72
C LEU A 183 -11.70 -6.67 -4.43
N CYS A 184 -11.92 -7.89 -3.95
CA CYS A 184 -11.39 -9.10 -4.57
C CYS A 184 -11.87 -9.26 -6.01
N ARG A 185 -13.16 -9.02 -6.28
CA ARG A 185 -13.72 -9.06 -7.63
C ARG A 185 -13.08 -8.01 -8.55
N LEU A 186 -12.88 -6.79 -8.06
CA LEU A 186 -12.21 -5.74 -8.83
C LEU A 186 -10.74 -6.07 -9.10
N LEU A 187 -10.07 -6.77 -8.22
CA LEU A 187 -8.68 -7.18 -8.37
C LEU A 187 -8.53 -8.52 -9.12
N ASP A 188 -9.65 -9.17 -9.46
CA ASP A 188 -9.65 -10.49 -10.10
C ASP A 188 -8.83 -11.50 -9.28
N ILE A 189 -9.17 -11.61 -8.00
CA ILE A 189 -8.62 -12.58 -7.05
C ILE A 189 -9.76 -13.26 -6.29
N LYS A 190 -9.51 -14.49 -5.82
CA LYS A 190 -10.41 -15.20 -4.95
C LYS A 190 -10.53 -14.52 -3.61
N PHE A 191 -11.71 -14.57 -3.03
CA PHE A 191 -11.88 -14.10 -1.67
C PHE A 191 -11.16 -15.08 -0.70
N PRO A 192 -10.33 -14.56 0.23
CA PRO A 192 -9.61 -15.39 1.17
C PRO A 192 -10.56 -16.18 2.08
N ASN A 193 -10.08 -17.29 2.65
CA ASN A 193 -10.82 -18.03 3.65
C ASN A 193 -11.11 -17.11 4.87
N ALA A 194 -12.36 -17.14 5.36
CA ALA A 194 -12.81 -16.29 6.46
C ALA A 194 -12.00 -16.48 7.76
N ASN A 195 -11.41 -17.66 7.97
CA ASN A 195 -10.58 -17.94 9.13
C ASN A 195 -9.22 -17.21 9.11
N GLU A 196 -8.83 -16.69 7.97
CA GLU A 196 -7.56 -15.99 7.78
C GLU A 196 -7.75 -14.46 7.71
N LEU A 197 -9.00 -13.98 7.75
CA LEU A 197 -9.30 -12.57 7.71
C LEU A 197 -9.03 -11.90 9.05
N HIS A 198 -8.35 -10.77 8.98
CA HIS A 198 -8.18 -9.89 10.13
C HIS A 198 -9.34 -8.91 10.20
N ASP A 199 -9.95 -8.81 11.38
CA ASP A 199 -11.00 -7.82 11.60
C ASP A 199 -10.41 -6.39 11.63
N TYR A 200 -11.05 -5.49 10.91
CA TYR A 200 -10.72 -4.09 10.96
C TYR A 200 -11.98 -3.23 10.75
N ASN A 201 -12.01 -2.09 11.44
CA ASN A 201 -13.12 -1.16 11.31
C ASN A 201 -12.98 -0.33 10.03
N GLN A 202 -13.92 -0.50 9.10
CA GLN A 202 -13.93 0.23 7.82
C GLN A 202 -14.82 1.48 7.84
N LYS A 203 -15.49 1.80 8.95
CA LYS A 203 -16.50 2.87 8.97
C LYS A 203 -15.98 4.24 8.59
N ASP A 204 -14.70 4.48 8.85
CA ASP A 204 -14.02 5.75 8.69
C ASP A 204 -13.05 5.80 7.49
N ILE A 205 -12.99 4.73 6.70
CA ILE A 205 -12.14 4.67 5.52
C ILE A 205 -12.95 4.57 4.23
N THR A 206 -12.38 5.01 3.14
CA THR A 206 -12.91 4.77 1.79
C THR A 206 -11.83 4.15 0.92
N VAL A 207 -12.16 3.04 0.29
CA VAL A 207 -11.27 2.33 -0.61
C VAL A 207 -11.66 2.58 -2.05
N TYR A 208 -10.68 2.84 -2.89
CA TYR A 208 -10.85 3.04 -4.32
C TYR A 208 -9.91 2.13 -5.10
N VAL A 209 -10.36 1.64 -6.25
CA VAL A 209 -9.52 0.89 -7.20
C VAL A 209 -9.50 1.64 -8.51
N TYR A 210 -8.31 1.92 -9.02
CA TYR A 210 -8.05 2.39 -10.38
C TYR A 210 -7.65 1.20 -11.26
N LYS A 211 -8.24 1.12 -12.46
CA LYS A 211 -7.91 0.13 -13.52
C LYS A 211 -7.71 0.78 -14.87
#